data_019737b532ee877f3e63f8685a51dad0
#
_entry.id   019737b532ee877f3e63f8685a51dad0
#
_cell.length_a   1.000
_cell.length_b   1.000
_cell.length_c   1.000
_cell.angle_alpha   90.00
_cell.angle_beta   90.00
_cell.angle_gamma   90.00
#
_symmetry.space_group_name_H-M   'P 1'
#
loop_
_entity.id
_entity.type
_entity.pdbx_description
1 polymer ?
#
loop_
_entity_poly.entity_id
_entity_poly.type
_entity_poly.pdbx_seq_one_letter_code
_entity_poly.pdbx_strand_id
1 'polypeptide(L)'
;MRVGLAVAIALCVTLVVPGRTARAQADDEWHVSLTPYAWLAGLSGRIGIAGGIADIDLSPGDVLSHTDISVSALLEARRSRFLIRLNTTYMSMSDRRAVEEGSDGTVIFEYNQTILEPEIGYTVYATDRGGVDLLAGGRYWHPKVDVSAESPDGDLPIASGSRSWVDGIGGVRVRLNPAERWHMTAMGDAGAGGSKLTWQAVGSVGYDLSHCCSLDAAYRHLDIDYDRDALVNDSHLSGFALGIGIRF
;
A
#
# COMPACT_ATOMS: atom_id res chain seq x y z
N MET A 1 23.04 -1.60 -15.74
CA MET A 1 22.68 -0.66 -16.80
C MET A 1 21.15 -0.62 -16.86
N ARG A 2 20.52 0.12 -15.92
CA ARG A 2 19.05 0.29 -15.83
C ARG A 2 18.74 1.79 -15.96
N VAL A 3 18.78 2.28 -17.18
CA VAL A 3 18.28 3.61 -17.57
C VAL A 3 17.11 3.31 -18.50
N GLY A 4 15.90 3.30 -17.99
CA GLY A 4 14.76 3.00 -18.87
C GLY A 4 13.37 3.01 -18.26
N LEU A 5 13.11 3.65 -17.10
CA LEU A 5 11.74 3.71 -16.61
C LEU A 5 11.34 5.07 -15.99
N ALA A 6 11.98 6.13 -16.40
CA ALA A 6 11.65 7.50 -15.97
C ALA A 6 10.76 8.26 -16.97
N VAL A 7 10.09 7.61 -17.91
CA VAL A 7 9.36 8.27 -19.01
C VAL A 7 7.86 8.00 -19.05
N ALA A 8 7.28 7.31 -18.07
CA ALA A 8 5.86 6.90 -18.15
C ALA A 8 4.88 7.73 -17.29
N ILE A 9 5.32 8.79 -16.61
CA ILE A 9 4.39 9.66 -15.80
C ILE A 9 3.98 10.94 -16.55
N ALA A 10 4.40 11.11 -17.78
CA ALA A 10 4.01 12.26 -18.61
C ALA A 10 2.91 11.92 -19.61
N LEU A 11 1.88 11.18 -19.20
CA LEU A 11 0.66 11.16 -19.99
C LEU A 11 -0.26 12.26 -19.47
N CYS A 12 -0.02 13.45 -20.00
CA CYS A 12 -0.81 14.65 -19.84
C CYS A 12 -2.28 14.38 -20.04
N VAL A 13 -3.03 14.52 -18.97
CA VAL A 13 -4.46 14.81 -19.05
C VAL A 13 -4.62 16.24 -19.59
N THR A 14 -4.52 16.43 -20.89
CA THR A 14 -5.07 17.60 -21.57
C THR A 14 -6.57 17.39 -21.80
N LEU A 15 -7.33 17.23 -20.72
CA LEU A 15 -8.75 17.47 -20.71
C LEU A 15 -8.95 18.96 -20.41
N VAL A 16 -8.79 19.80 -21.43
CA VAL A 16 -9.34 21.15 -21.42
C VAL A 16 -10.86 21.02 -21.51
N VAL A 17 -11.50 20.80 -20.38
CA VAL A 17 -12.93 21.05 -20.25
C VAL A 17 -13.06 22.51 -19.85
N PRO A 18 -13.74 23.38 -20.63
CA PRO A 18 -14.04 24.73 -20.21
C PRO A 18 -14.94 24.67 -18.99
N GLY A 19 -14.32 24.72 -17.81
CA GLY A 19 -15.01 24.63 -16.54
C GLY A 19 -15.70 25.95 -16.25
N ARG A 20 -17.02 25.96 -16.20
CA ARG A 20 -17.70 26.84 -15.28
C ARG A 20 -17.15 26.53 -13.90
N THR A 21 -16.48 27.49 -13.29
CA THR A 21 -16.11 27.43 -11.88
C THR A 21 -17.41 27.44 -11.06
N ALA A 22 -18.00 26.26 -10.88
CA ALA A 22 -18.98 26.08 -9.84
C ALA A 22 -18.25 26.43 -8.53
N ARG A 23 -18.68 27.52 -7.87
CA ARG A 23 -18.33 27.75 -6.48
C ARG A 23 -18.94 26.57 -5.74
N ALA A 24 -18.15 25.53 -5.55
CA ALA A 24 -18.45 24.53 -4.55
C ALA A 24 -18.66 25.30 -3.25
N GLN A 25 -19.90 25.32 -2.77
CA GLN A 25 -20.25 25.82 -1.44
C GLN A 25 -19.31 25.05 -0.51
N ALA A 26 -18.44 25.76 0.18
CA ALA A 26 -17.47 25.14 1.06
C ALA A 26 -18.29 24.47 2.17
N ASP A 27 -18.42 23.16 2.07
CA ASP A 27 -19.05 22.35 3.11
C ASP A 27 -18.13 22.47 4.32
N ASP A 28 -18.55 23.19 5.35
CA ASP A 28 -17.73 23.52 6.53
C ASP A 28 -17.80 22.40 7.57
N GLU A 29 -18.42 21.27 7.23
CA GLU A 29 -18.52 20.09 8.08
C GLU A 29 -17.41 19.07 7.75
N TRP A 30 -17.02 18.30 8.75
CA TRP A 30 -16.12 17.18 8.57
C TRP A 30 -16.86 15.95 8.07
N HIS A 31 -16.45 15.42 6.94
CA HIS A 31 -16.89 14.14 6.43
C HIS A 31 -15.81 13.12 6.71
N VAL A 32 -16.16 12.12 7.50
CA VAL A 32 -15.22 11.05 7.90
C VAL A 32 -15.64 9.73 7.23
N SER A 33 -14.68 9.00 6.71
CA SER A 33 -14.90 7.66 6.20
C SER A 33 -13.82 6.70 6.68
N LEU A 34 -14.23 5.46 6.91
CA LEU A 34 -13.35 4.35 7.24
C LEU A 34 -13.59 3.23 6.23
N THR A 35 -12.53 2.77 5.58
CA THR A 35 -12.59 1.65 4.64
C THR A 35 -11.65 0.55 5.11
N PRO A 36 -12.12 -0.42 5.93
CA PRO A 36 -11.41 -1.68 6.11
C PRO A 36 -11.36 -2.43 4.79
N TYR A 37 -10.21 -3.01 4.47
CA TYR A 37 -10.03 -3.76 3.24
C TYR A 37 -9.02 -4.90 3.38
N ALA A 38 -9.19 -5.95 2.58
CA ALA A 38 -8.20 -6.98 2.38
C ALA A 38 -7.37 -6.65 1.13
N TRP A 39 -6.05 -6.72 1.25
CA TRP A 39 -5.12 -6.54 0.12
C TRP A 39 -4.45 -7.86 -0.20
N LEU A 40 -4.80 -8.44 -1.34
CA LEU A 40 -4.25 -9.68 -1.87
C LEU A 40 -3.03 -9.33 -2.73
N ALA A 41 -1.90 -9.05 -2.08
CA ALA A 41 -0.68 -8.65 -2.74
C ALA A 41 0.27 -9.84 -2.92
N GLY A 42 0.83 -10.00 -4.12
CA GLY A 42 2.05 -10.74 -4.32
C GLY A 42 3.25 -9.94 -3.84
N LEU A 43 4.32 -10.63 -3.46
CA LEU A 43 5.59 -10.06 -3.03
C LEU A 43 6.70 -10.57 -3.93
N SER A 44 7.39 -9.68 -4.64
CA SER A 44 8.51 -10.05 -5.49
C SER A 44 9.68 -9.12 -5.28
N GLY A 45 10.91 -9.64 -5.34
CA GLY A 45 12.13 -8.86 -5.17
C GLY A 45 13.18 -9.56 -4.33
N ARG A 46 14.09 -8.78 -3.75
CA ARG A 46 15.20 -9.27 -2.93
C ARG A 46 15.08 -8.79 -1.50
N ILE A 47 15.04 -9.74 -0.58
CA ILE A 47 15.05 -9.45 0.85
C ILE A 47 16.28 -10.14 1.46
N GLY A 48 17.02 -9.42 2.29
CA GLY A 48 18.22 -9.95 2.92
C GLY A 48 18.46 -9.41 4.31
N ILE A 49 19.01 -10.28 5.17
CA ILE A 49 19.42 -9.95 6.54
C ILE A 49 20.80 -10.53 6.80
N ALA A 50 21.67 -9.75 7.46
CA ALA A 50 22.99 -10.17 7.93
C ALA A 50 23.89 -10.79 6.84
N GLY A 51 23.74 -10.34 5.57
CA GLY A 51 24.53 -10.80 4.44
C GLY A 51 23.94 -11.98 3.66
N GLY A 52 22.88 -12.61 4.14
CA GLY A 52 22.07 -13.54 3.35
C GLY A 52 21.05 -12.76 2.54
N ILE A 53 21.01 -12.97 1.22
CA ILE A 53 19.99 -12.37 0.30
C ILE A 53 19.20 -13.50 -0.31
N ALA A 54 17.87 -13.41 -0.24
CA ALA A 54 16.95 -14.32 -0.91
C ALA A 54 16.18 -13.57 -1.98
N ASP A 55 16.09 -14.18 -3.17
CA ASP A 55 15.12 -13.76 -4.19
C ASP A 55 13.76 -14.35 -3.83
N ILE A 56 12.77 -13.47 -3.72
CA ILE A 56 11.39 -13.83 -3.39
C ILE A 56 10.52 -13.52 -4.61
N ASP A 57 9.69 -14.48 -4.99
CA ASP A 57 8.69 -14.32 -6.05
C ASP A 57 7.44 -15.11 -5.65
N LEU A 58 6.57 -14.45 -4.90
CA LEU A 58 5.30 -15.00 -4.41
C LEU A 58 4.16 -14.34 -5.17
N SER A 59 3.44 -15.11 -5.97
CA SER A 59 2.22 -14.62 -6.62
C SER A 59 1.14 -14.29 -5.58
N PRO A 60 0.12 -13.48 -5.94
CA PRO A 60 -1.02 -13.24 -5.04
C PRO A 60 -1.72 -14.53 -4.57
N GLY A 61 -1.71 -15.59 -5.40
CA GLY A 61 -2.26 -16.91 -5.05
C GLY A 61 -1.37 -17.63 -4.02
N ASP A 62 -0.07 -17.57 -4.17
CA ASP A 62 0.89 -18.14 -3.22
C ASP A 62 0.80 -17.41 -1.89
N VAL A 63 0.77 -16.08 -1.92
CA VAL A 63 0.57 -15.26 -0.70
C VAL A 63 -0.72 -15.64 0.00
N LEU A 64 -1.84 -15.80 -0.73
CA LEU A 64 -3.12 -16.18 -0.14
C LEU A 64 -3.07 -17.55 0.56
N SER A 65 -2.28 -18.49 0.05
CA SER A 65 -2.12 -19.84 0.64
C SER A 65 -1.16 -19.89 1.82
N HIS A 66 -0.24 -18.89 1.95
CA HIS A 66 0.78 -18.79 3.00
C HIS A 66 0.58 -17.58 3.91
N THR A 67 -0.49 -16.80 3.70
CA THR A 67 -0.79 -15.62 4.54
C THR A 67 -1.66 -16.04 5.70
N ASP A 68 -1.15 -15.85 6.90
CA ASP A 68 -1.89 -16.07 8.13
C ASP A 68 -2.91 -14.96 8.36
N ILE A 69 -2.50 -13.71 8.15
CA ILE A 69 -3.36 -12.52 8.30
C ILE A 69 -2.88 -11.40 7.38
N SER A 70 -3.83 -10.76 6.67
CA SER A 70 -3.63 -9.48 6.01
C SER A 70 -4.82 -8.56 6.31
N VAL A 71 -4.58 -7.49 7.04
CA VAL A 71 -5.59 -6.51 7.43
C VAL A 71 -5.11 -5.11 7.07
N SER A 72 -5.98 -4.37 6.42
CA SER A 72 -5.72 -2.98 6.05
C SER A 72 -6.92 -2.10 6.35
N ALA A 73 -6.67 -0.81 6.58
CA ALA A 73 -7.72 0.17 6.76
C ALA A 73 -7.28 1.54 6.23
N LEU A 74 -8.18 2.24 5.59
CA LEU A 74 -8.04 3.63 5.18
C LEU A 74 -9.04 4.47 5.97
N LEU A 75 -8.54 5.38 6.81
CA LEU A 75 -9.31 6.44 7.43
C LEU A 75 -9.09 7.73 6.63
N GLU A 76 -10.17 8.39 6.28
CA GLU A 76 -10.13 9.67 5.58
C GLU A 76 -11.07 10.66 6.28
N ALA A 77 -10.60 11.89 6.52
CA ALA A 77 -11.40 12.99 7.03
C ALA A 77 -11.22 14.19 6.09
N ARG A 78 -12.33 14.72 5.58
CA ARG A 78 -12.33 15.84 4.63
C ARG A 78 -13.19 16.98 5.15
N ARG A 79 -12.67 18.21 5.02
CA ARG A 79 -13.40 19.44 5.28
C ARG A 79 -13.06 20.46 4.21
N SER A 80 -14.05 20.88 3.42
CA SER A 80 -13.83 21.78 2.29
C SER A 80 -12.72 21.25 1.35
N ARG A 81 -11.60 21.92 1.26
CA ARG A 81 -10.44 21.52 0.42
C ARG A 81 -9.38 20.74 1.17
N PHE A 82 -9.46 20.67 2.49
CA PHE A 82 -8.49 19.95 3.31
C PHE A 82 -8.86 18.48 3.48
N LEU A 83 -7.84 17.66 3.56
CA LEU A 83 -7.94 16.23 3.68
C LEU A 83 -6.88 15.72 4.66
N ILE A 84 -7.27 14.82 5.54
CA ILE A 84 -6.38 14.03 6.37
C ILE A 84 -6.64 12.56 6.03
N ARG A 85 -5.57 11.79 5.80
CA ARG A 85 -5.64 10.36 5.50
C ARG A 85 -4.69 9.60 6.41
N LEU A 86 -5.11 8.42 6.80
CA LEU A 86 -4.27 7.43 7.44
C LEU A 86 -4.56 6.08 6.79
N ASN A 87 -3.61 5.58 6.02
CA ASN A 87 -3.66 4.22 5.52
C ASN A 87 -2.77 3.32 6.38
N THR A 88 -3.28 2.18 6.77
CA THR A 88 -2.52 1.17 7.53
C THR A 88 -2.64 -0.18 6.86
N THR A 89 -1.55 -0.92 6.82
CA THR A 89 -1.49 -2.30 6.34
C THR A 89 -0.67 -3.10 7.32
N TYR A 90 -1.21 -4.23 7.76
CA TYR A 90 -0.51 -5.28 8.46
C TYR A 90 -0.65 -6.57 7.70
N MET A 91 0.46 -7.26 7.43
CA MET A 91 0.46 -8.60 6.85
C MET A 91 1.44 -9.49 7.60
N SER A 92 1.05 -10.74 7.76
CA SER A 92 1.84 -11.81 8.34
C SER A 92 1.81 -12.99 7.39
N MET A 93 2.99 -13.47 7.02
CA MET A 93 3.17 -14.61 6.12
C MET A 93 4.10 -15.61 6.78
N SER A 94 3.77 -16.90 6.65
CA SER A 94 4.66 -17.99 7.06
C SER A 94 4.87 -18.97 5.91
N ASP A 95 6.09 -19.44 5.75
CA ASP A 95 6.45 -20.46 4.77
C ASP A 95 7.31 -21.55 5.43
N ARG A 96 7.09 -22.79 5.04
CA ARG A 96 7.82 -23.96 5.55
C ARG A 96 8.54 -24.64 4.40
N ARG A 97 9.85 -24.78 4.53
CA ARG A 97 10.69 -25.41 3.50
C ARG A 97 11.56 -26.49 4.09
N ALA A 98 11.60 -27.65 3.44
CA ALA A 98 12.58 -28.68 3.74
C ALA A 98 14.01 -28.15 3.44
N VAL A 99 14.98 -28.45 4.31
CA VAL A 99 16.38 -28.00 4.18
C VAL A 99 17.06 -28.64 2.99
N GLU A 100 16.75 -29.93 2.72
CA GLU A 100 17.22 -30.70 1.56
C GLU A 100 16.13 -31.66 1.13
N GLU A 101 16.06 -32.02 -0.17
CA GLU A 101 15.14 -33.01 -0.68
C GLU A 101 15.47 -34.37 -0.04
N GLY A 102 14.60 -34.85 0.88
CA GLY A 102 14.78 -36.09 1.64
C GLY A 102 15.38 -35.93 3.05
N SER A 103 15.60 -34.70 3.54
CA SER A 103 15.96 -34.45 4.93
C SER A 103 14.72 -34.29 5.82
N ASP A 104 14.79 -34.74 7.07
CA ASP A 104 13.74 -34.52 8.08
C ASP A 104 13.76 -33.09 8.66
N GLY A 105 14.66 -32.22 8.17
CA GLY A 105 14.79 -30.84 8.63
C GLY A 105 13.87 -29.88 7.89
N THR A 106 13.03 -29.16 8.62
CA THR A 106 12.16 -28.10 8.11
C THR A 106 12.62 -26.76 8.66
N VAL A 107 12.74 -25.75 7.79
CA VAL A 107 12.94 -24.35 8.18
C VAL A 107 11.62 -23.61 8.02
N ILE A 108 11.25 -22.89 9.07
CA ILE A 108 10.07 -22.01 9.10
C ILE A 108 10.56 -20.58 8.92
N PHE A 109 10.02 -19.91 7.92
CA PHE A 109 10.26 -18.50 7.63
C PHE A 109 8.99 -17.72 7.93
N GLU A 110 9.07 -16.74 8.83
CA GLU A 110 7.97 -15.84 9.15
C GLU A 110 8.33 -14.41 8.75
N TYR A 111 7.45 -13.77 8.00
CA TYR A 111 7.58 -12.37 7.59
C TYR A 111 6.37 -11.57 8.04
N ASN A 112 6.62 -10.57 8.86
CA ASN A 112 5.60 -9.64 9.33
C ASN A 112 5.92 -8.24 8.79
N GLN A 113 4.94 -7.57 8.19
CA GLN A 113 5.10 -6.22 7.65
C GLN A 113 4.01 -5.30 8.18
N THR A 114 4.43 -4.21 8.81
CA THR A 114 3.54 -3.08 9.15
C THR A 114 3.90 -1.87 8.30
N ILE A 115 2.89 -1.25 7.68
CA ILE A 115 3.01 -0.01 6.92
C ILE A 115 1.98 0.97 7.46
N LEU A 116 2.43 2.20 7.82
CA LEU A 116 1.55 3.30 8.23
C LEU A 116 1.83 4.50 7.33
N GLU A 117 0.77 5.07 6.77
CA GLU A 117 0.85 6.18 5.81
C GLU A 117 -0.06 7.34 6.26
N PRO A 118 0.36 8.15 7.23
CA PRO A 118 -0.32 9.40 7.55
C PRO A 118 -0.02 10.45 6.48
N GLU A 119 -1.08 11.06 5.95
CA GLU A 119 -1.00 12.07 4.89
C GLU A 119 -1.96 13.21 5.18
N ILE A 120 -1.56 14.40 4.75
CA ILE A 120 -2.43 15.56 4.59
C ILE A 120 -2.59 15.86 3.11
N GLY A 121 -3.72 16.41 2.72
CA GLY A 121 -4.00 16.73 1.34
C GLY A 121 -4.74 18.05 1.18
N TYR A 122 -4.63 18.58 -0.03
CA TYR A 122 -5.35 19.78 -0.44
C TYR A 122 -5.93 19.63 -1.83
N THR A 123 -7.24 19.90 -1.97
CA THR A 123 -7.93 19.85 -3.27
C THR A 123 -7.59 21.10 -4.08
N VAL A 124 -6.77 20.92 -5.11
CA VAL A 124 -6.35 22.03 -6.00
C VAL A 124 -7.36 22.29 -7.13
N TYR A 125 -8.09 21.26 -7.51
CA TYR A 125 -9.14 21.34 -8.51
C TYR A 125 -10.37 20.53 -8.08
N ALA A 126 -11.57 21.10 -8.20
CA ALA A 126 -12.83 20.43 -7.85
C ALA A 126 -13.91 20.75 -8.88
N THR A 127 -14.71 19.74 -9.19
CA THR A 127 -15.91 19.82 -10.00
C THR A 127 -17.03 19.02 -9.34
N ASP A 128 -18.25 19.10 -9.86
CA ASP A 128 -19.39 18.30 -9.39
C ASP A 128 -19.17 16.78 -9.60
N ARG A 129 -18.26 16.41 -10.51
CA ARG A 129 -17.98 15.02 -10.86
C ARG A 129 -16.61 14.51 -10.37
N GLY A 130 -15.91 15.27 -9.55
CA GLY A 130 -14.62 14.84 -9.03
C GLY A 130 -13.65 15.96 -8.70
N GLY A 131 -12.38 15.62 -8.54
CA GLY A 131 -11.36 16.60 -8.20
C GLY A 131 -9.95 16.03 -8.20
N VAL A 132 -9.00 16.94 -8.01
CA VAL A 132 -7.58 16.61 -7.90
C VAL A 132 -7.07 17.09 -6.54
N ASP A 133 -6.47 16.19 -5.80
CA ASP A 133 -5.85 16.47 -4.51
C ASP A 133 -4.32 16.33 -4.64
N LEU A 134 -3.58 17.25 -4.04
CA LEU A 134 -2.16 17.08 -3.75
C LEU A 134 -2.04 16.48 -2.36
N LEU A 135 -1.14 15.52 -2.20
CA LEU A 135 -0.91 14.79 -0.96
C LEU A 135 0.54 14.95 -0.51
N ALA A 136 0.74 15.02 0.80
CA ALA A 136 2.07 14.98 1.41
C ALA A 136 1.98 14.29 2.78
N GLY A 137 2.99 13.50 3.12
CA GLY A 137 2.97 12.76 4.38
C GLY A 137 4.21 11.96 4.63
N GLY A 138 4.05 10.89 5.40
CA GLY A 138 5.10 9.93 5.70
C GLY A 138 4.64 8.51 5.45
N ARG A 139 5.59 7.64 5.15
CA ARG A 139 5.39 6.20 5.10
C ARG A 139 6.33 5.55 6.10
N TYR A 140 5.76 5.00 7.16
CA TYR A 140 6.48 4.22 8.16
C TYR A 140 6.45 2.76 7.77
N TRP A 141 7.62 2.14 7.86
CA TRP A 141 7.86 0.74 7.59
C TRP A 141 8.36 0.02 8.82
N HIS A 142 7.86 -1.19 9.04
CA HIS A 142 8.36 -2.08 10.07
C HIS A 142 8.26 -3.54 9.61
N PRO A 143 9.24 -4.02 8.79
CA PRO A 143 9.41 -5.43 8.52
C PRO A 143 10.03 -6.14 9.73
N LYS A 144 9.58 -7.36 9.97
CA LYS A 144 10.16 -8.32 10.91
C LYS A 144 10.28 -9.67 10.23
N VAL A 145 11.46 -10.27 10.31
CA VAL A 145 11.74 -11.60 9.76
C VAL A 145 12.20 -12.47 10.92
N ASP A 146 11.58 -13.63 11.06
CA ASP A 146 11.98 -14.67 11.98
C ASP A 146 12.23 -15.96 11.19
N VAL A 147 13.34 -16.63 11.45
CA VAL A 147 13.72 -17.91 10.85
C VAL A 147 13.95 -18.90 11.96
N SER A 148 13.26 -20.03 11.94
CA SER A 148 13.42 -21.11 12.91
C SER A 148 13.53 -22.48 12.23
N ALA A 149 14.12 -23.44 12.91
CA ALA A 149 14.11 -24.85 12.52
C ALA A 149 13.03 -25.59 13.31
N GLU A 150 12.23 -26.40 12.61
CA GLU A 150 11.24 -27.25 13.26
C GLU A 150 11.95 -28.34 14.10
N SER A 151 11.50 -28.52 15.35
CA SER A 151 12.03 -29.53 16.27
C SER A 151 10.85 -30.17 17.04
N PRO A 152 10.95 -31.47 17.43
CA PRO A 152 9.92 -32.15 18.22
C PRO A 152 9.64 -31.48 19.59
N ASP A 153 10.62 -30.76 20.14
CA ASP A 153 10.52 -30.09 21.44
C ASP A 153 10.13 -28.59 21.32
N GLY A 154 9.77 -28.14 20.12
CA GLY A 154 9.45 -26.75 19.79
C GLY A 154 10.45 -26.14 18.80
N ASP A 155 10.03 -25.09 18.10
CA ASP A 155 10.84 -24.45 17.05
C ASP A 155 12.09 -23.80 17.64
N LEU A 156 13.25 -24.09 17.04
CA LEU A 156 14.54 -23.54 17.44
C LEU A 156 14.84 -22.27 16.62
N PRO A 157 14.99 -21.10 17.25
CA PRO A 157 15.29 -19.86 16.54
C PRO A 157 16.69 -19.92 15.91
N ILE A 158 16.77 -19.66 14.60
CA ILE A 158 18.04 -19.59 13.85
C ILE A 158 18.47 -18.14 13.70
N ALA A 159 17.56 -17.27 13.25
CA ALA A 159 17.81 -15.85 13.03
C ALA A 159 16.53 -15.04 13.20
N SER A 160 16.66 -13.83 13.69
CA SER A 160 15.56 -12.86 13.71
C SER A 160 16.10 -11.46 13.47
N GLY A 161 15.28 -10.62 12.85
CA GLY A 161 15.61 -9.24 12.62
C GLY A 161 14.38 -8.38 12.37
N SER A 162 14.43 -7.16 12.87
CA SER A 162 13.41 -6.15 12.57
C SER A 162 14.08 -4.79 12.39
N ARG A 163 13.50 -3.97 11.56
CA ARG A 163 13.97 -2.61 11.32
C ARG A 163 12.79 -1.68 11.12
N SER A 164 12.91 -0.45 11.59
CA SER A 164 11.90 0.57 11.32
C SER A 164 12.53 1.77 10.66
N TRP A 165 11.83 2.36 9.70
CA TRP A 165 12.22 3.63 9.10
C TRP A 165 11.01 4.41 8.61
N VAL A 166 11.24 5.67 8.25
CA VAL A 166 10.22 6.57 7.72
C VAL A 166 10.74 7.20 6.43
N ASP A 167 9.88 7.25 5.43
CA ASP A 167 10.07 7.99 4.20
C ASP A 167 9.11 9.18 4.18
N GLY A 168 9.58 10.35 3.74
CA GLY A 168 8.71 11.45 3.36
C GLY A 168 8.13 11.19 1.98
N ILE A 169 6.82 11.31 1.81
CA ILE A 169 6.13 11.03 0.55
C ILE A 169 5.33 12.24 0.06
N GLY A 170 5.21 12.37 -1.26
CA GLY A 170 4.37 13.36 -1.91
C GLY A 170 3.68 12.76 -3.14
N GLY A 171 2.42 13.13 -3.37
CA GLY A 171 1.62 12.50 -4.40
C GLY A 171 0.46 13.32 -4.93
N VAL A 172 -0.22 12.73 -5.89
CA VAL A 172 -1.41 13.28 -6.54
C VAL A 172 -2.50 12.23 -6.54
N ARG A 173 -3.73 12.65 -6.24
CA ARG A 173 -4.91 11.82 -6.33
C ARG A 173 -5.96 12.49 -7.22
N VAL A 174 -6.49 11.74 -8.17
CA VAL A 174 -7.62 12.12 -9.02
C VAL A 174 -8.84 11.32 -8.56
N ARG A 175 -9.94 12.02 -8.32
CA ARG A 175 -11.24 11.43 -7.97
C ARG A 175 -12.24 11.73 -9.07
N LEU A 176 -13.07 10.75 -9.43
CA LEU A 176 -14.10 10.85 -10.45
C LEU A 176 -15.37 10.18 -9.94
N ASN A 177 -16.51 10.83 -10.16
CA ASN A 177 -17.84 10.30 -9.91
C ASN A 177 -18.59 10.23 -11.26
N PRO A 178 -18.36 9.14 -12.04
CA PRO A 178 -18.92 9.04 -13.40
C PRO A 178 -20.44 8.89 -13.42
N ALA A 179 -21.03 8.39 -12.33
CA ALA A 179 -22.46 8.25 -12.12
C ALA A 179 -22.81 8.40 -10.65
N GLU A 180 -24.11 8.55 -10.32
CA GLU A 180 -24.58 8.85 -8.95
C GLU A 180 -24.11 7.89 -7.87
N ARG A 181 -23.86 6.61 -8.21
CA ARG A 181 -23.43 5.57 -7.25
C ARG A 181 -22.03 5.07 -7.49
N TRP A 182 -21.33 5.58 -8.49
CA TRP A 182 -20.01 5.12 -8.85
C TRP A 182 -18.98 6.18 -8.53
N HIS A 183 -17.95 5.78 -7.81
CA HIS A 183 -16.78 6.61 -7.59
C HIS A 183 -15.50 5.86 -8.00
N MET A 184 -14.56 6.60 -8.52
CA MET A 184 -13.28 6.10 -8.99
C MET A 184 -12.17 6.96 -8.45
N THR A 185 -11.03 6.35 -8.15
CA THR A 185 -9.84 7.06 -7.71
C THR A 185 -8.62 6.52 -8.44
N ALA A 186 -7.73 7.42 -8.86
CA ALA A 186 -6.39 7.09 -9.26
C ALA A 186 -5.42 7.93 -8.42
N MET A 187 -4.43 7.30 -7.81
CA MET A 187 -3.45 7.94 -6.94
C MET A 187 -2.06 7.42 -7.25
N GLY A 188 -1.08 8.32 -7.21
CA GLY A 188 0.32 7.97 -7.23
C GLY A 188 1.09 8.87 -6.29
N ASP A 189 2.05 8.31 -5.58
CA ASP A 189 3.00 9.03 -4.75
C ASP A 189 4.40 8.43 -4.87
N ALA A 190 5.39 9.23 -4.49
CA ALA A 190 6.77 8.80 -4.38
C ALA A 190 7.45 9.53 -3.22
N GLY A 191 8.49 8.93 -2.70
CA GLY A 191 9.24 9.49 -1.59
C GLY A 191 10.56 8.80 -1.30
N ALA A 192 11.26 9.33 -0.32
CA ALA A 192 12.54 8.83 0.15
C ALA A 192 12.78 9.26 1.60
N GLY A 193 13.82 8.72 2.22
CA GLY A 193 14.23 9.08 3.58
C GLY A 193 15.03 7.95 4.22
N GLY A 194 14.38 7.02 4.87
CA GLY A 194 14.98 5.76 5.26
C GLY A 194 15.31 4.90 4.05
N SER A 195 14.37 4.75 3.10
CA SER A 195 14.59 4.13 1.79
C SER A 195 15.38 5.05 0.85
N LYS A 196 16.01 4.48 -0.18
CA LYS A 196 16.55 5.23 -1.32
C LYS A 196 15.41 5.80 -2.17
N LEU A 197 14.38 4.99 -2.38
CA LEU A 197 13.17 5.34 -3.09
C LEU A 197 12.02 4.44 -2.62
N THR A 198 10.84 5.02 -2.46
CA THR A 198 9.57 4.28 -2.41
C THR A 198 8.56 4.98 -3.30
N TRP A 199 7.69 4.22 -3.95
CA TRP A 199 6.59 4.80 -4.70
C TRP A 199 5.40 3.84 -4.75
N GLN A 200 4.21 4.39 -4.94
CA GLN A 200 3.03 3.56 -5.16
C GLN A 200 2.12 4.14 -6.23
N ALA A 201 1.33 3.24 -6.81
CA ALA A 201 0.21 3.57 -7.67
C ALA A 201 -1.02 2.78 -7.24
N VAL A 202 -2.15 3.47 -7.12
CA VAL A 202 -3.44 2.87 -6.73
C VAL A 202 -4.51 3.31 -7.70
N GLY A 203 -5.27 2.36 -8.21
CA GLY A 203 -6.51 2.60 -8.95
C GLY A 203 -7.66 1.92 -8.24
N SER A 204 -8.77 2.61 -8.00
CA SER A 204 -9.94 2.04 -7.35
C SER A 204 -11.24 2.40 -8.05
N VAL A 205 -12.22 1.53 -7.89
CA VAL A 205 -13.61 1.73 -8.26
C VAL A 205 -14.50 1.31 -7.10
N GLY A 206 -15.46 2.13 -6.76
CA GLY A 206 -16.41 1.84 -5.70
C GLY A 206 -17.85 2.06 -6.14
N TYR A 207 -18.74 1.32 -5.51
CA TYR A 207 -20.17 1.40 -5.71
C TYR A 207 -20.90 1.69 -4.40
N ASP A 208 -21.67 2.76 -4.36
CA ASP A 208 -22.44 3.18 -3.21
C ASP A 208 -23.69 2.30 -3.05
N LEU A 209 -23.68 1.44 -2.05
CA LEU A 209 -24.83 0.59 -1.67
C LEU A 209 -25.92 1.44 -1.01
N SER A 210 -25.48 2.40 -0.19
CA SER A 210 -26.33 3.34 0.54
C SER A 210 -25.61 4.67 0.77
N HIS A 211 -26.23 5.61 1.44
CA HIS A 211 -25.58 6.88 1.81
C HIS A 211 -24.38 6.68 2.76
N CYS A 212 -24.39 5.64 3.60
CA CYS A 212 -23.35 5.37 4.58
C CYS A 212 -22.36 4.27 4.16
N CYS A 213 -22.64 3.48 3.12
CA CYS A 213 -21.85 2.28 2.82
C CYS A 213 -21.57 2.14 1.33
N SER A 214 -20.33 1.76 0.99
CA SER A 214 -19.90 1.39 -0.37
C SER A 214 -19.15 0.06 -0.38
N LEU A 215 -19.10 -0.55 -1.55
CA LEU A 215 -18.20 -1.66 -1.86
C LEU A 215 -17.11 -1.14 -2.78
N ASP A 216 -15.84 -1.37 -2.41
CA ASP A 216 -14.70 -0.80 -3.09
C ASP A 216 -13.76 -1.91 -3.56
N ALA A 217 -13.34 -1.84 -4.83
CA ALA A 217 -12.30 -2.68 -5.40
C ALA A 217 -11.14 -1.80 -5.87
N ALA A 218 -9.91 -2.23 -5.61
CA ALA A 218 -8.73 -1.50 -6.01
C ALA A 218 -7.63 -2.44 -6.53
N TYR A 219 -6.70 -1.88 -7.27
CA TYR A 219 -5.39 -2.46 -7.53
C TYR A 219 -4.33 -1.52 -6.99
N ARG A 220 -3.42 -2.05 -6.17
CA ARG A 220 -2.31 -1.30 -5.57
C ARG A 220 -1.00 -1.95 -5.97
N HIS A 221 -0.06 -1.13 -6.41
CA HIS A 221 1.34 -1.46 -6.58
C HIS A 221 2.16 -0.56 -5.66
N LEU A 222 3.03 -1.14 -4.86
CA LEU A 222 3.89 -0.46 -3.91
C LEU A 222 5.31 -1.02 -4.03
N ASP A 223 6.26 -0.13 -4.27
CA ASP A 223 7.67 -0.44 -4.51
C ASP A 223 8.56 0.19 -3.44
N ILE A 224 9.64 -0.50 -3.08
CA ILE A 224 10.61 -0.05 -2.11
C ILE A 224 12.03 -0.47 -2.50
N ASP A 225 12.95 0.47 -2.44
CA ASP A 225 14.40 0.25 -2.53
C ASP A 225 15.04 0.70 -1.22
N TYR A 226 15.22 -0.25 -0.29
CA TYR A 226 15.90 -0.05 0.97
C TYR A 226 17.15 -0.94 1.05
N ASP A 227 18.30 -0.34 1.34
CA ASP A 227 19.58 -1.05 1.45
C ASP A 227 20.46 -0.29 2.45
N ARG A 228 20.32 -0.62 3.72
CA ARG A 228 21.10 -0.05 4.84
C ARG A 228 21.25 -1.05 5.98
N ASP A 229 22.35 -0.93 6.72
CA ASP A 229 22.58 -1.61 7.99
C ASP A 229 22.37 -3.15 7.95
N ALA A 230 22.89 -3.81 6.92
CA ALA A 230 22.76 -5.25 6.70
C ALA A 230 21.32 -5.75 6.42
N LEU A 231 20.34 -4.84 6.22
CA LEU A 231 19.03 -5.17 5.70
C LEU A 231 18.92 -4.68 4.26
N VAL A 232 18.59 -5.57 3.36
CA VAL A 232 18.23 -5.27 1.97
C VAL A 232 16.75 -5.59 1.77
N ASN A 233 16.00 -4.62 1.29
CA ASN A 233 14.61 -4.80 0.88
C ASN A 233 14.38 -4.04 -0.44
N ASP A 234 14.71 -4.70 -1.55
CA ASP A 234 14.48 -4.21 -2.92
C ASP A 234 13.33 -5.05 -3.48
N SER A 235 12.11 -4.67 -3.13
CA SER A 235 10.92 -5.47 -3.39
C SER A 235 9.71 -4.63 -3.78
N HIS A 236 8.73 -5.29 -4.35
CA HIS A 236 7.43 -4.68 -4.64
C HIS A 236 6.28 -5.60 -4.22
N LEU A 237 5.21 -4.96 -3.80
CA LEU A 237 3.93 -5.56 -3.43
C LEU A 237 2.89 -5.14 -4.46
N SER A 238 2.21 -6.09 -5.10
CA SER A 238 1.23 -5.79 -6.13
C SER A 238 0.02 -6.70 -6.03
N GLY A 239 -1.17 -6.13 -6.07
CA GLY A 239 -2.37 -6.97 -6.02
C GLY A 239 -3.67 -6.22 -5.91
N PHE A 240 -4.74 -7.00 -5.93
CA PHE A 240 -6.10 -6.49 -5.77
C PHE A 240 -6.45 -6.28 -4.30
N ALA A 241 -7.26 -5.27 -4.05
CA ALA A 241 -7.84 -5.01 -2.74
C ALA A 241 -9.37 -4.95 -2.85
N LEU A 242 -10.04 -5.46 -1.81
CA LEU A 242 -11.49 -5.39 -1.67
C LEU A 242 -11.83 -4.85 -0.29
N GLY A 243 -12.71 -3.86 -0.22
CA GLY A 243 -13.05 -3.16 1.00
C GLY A 243 -14.51 -2.74 1.08
N ILE A 244 -14.89 -2.33 2.28
CA ILE A 244 -16.21 -1.77 2.57
C ILE A 244 -15.99 -0.36 3.09
N GLY A 245 -16.43 0.65 2.34
CA GLY A 245 -16.43 2.05 2.77
C GLY A 245 -17.58 2.34 3.70
N ILE A 246 -17.30 2.97 4.84
CA ILE A 246 -18.28 3.41 5.85
C ILE A 246 -18.11 4.92 6.02
N ARG A 247 -19.18 5.67 5.85
CA ARG A 247 -19.23 7.16 5.97
C ARG A 247 -20.03 7.56 7.20
N PHE A 248 -19.53 8.55 7.90
CA PHE A 248 -20.10 9.10 9.14
C PHE A 248 -20.53 10.53 8.96
#